data_e4bd5430b655ac8d3b477f26517e8fa6
#
_entry.id   e4bd5430b655ac8d3b477f26517e8fa6
#
_cell.length_a   1.000
_cell.length_b   1.000
_cell.length_c   1.000
_cell.angle_alpha   90.00
_cell.angle_beta   90.00
_cell.angle_gamma   90.00
#
_symmetry.space_group_name_H-M   'P 1'
#
loop_
_entity.id
_entity.type
_entity.pdbx_description
1 polymer ?
#
loop_
_entity_poly.entity_id
_entity_poly.type
_entity_poly.pdbx_seq_one_letter_code
_entity_poly.pdbx_strand_id
1 'polypeptide(L)'
;MEKFSVQNYLMPQISYFLGVIIRMFYRDHNPPHFHAVYANFEGIIDIEKNEIIGGYLPPRVLGLVTEWTALHQIELMDNWERARQQESLKDIPPLV
;
A
#
# COMPACT_ATOMS: atom_id res chain seq x y z
N MET A 1 -24.86 1.32 4.29
CA MET A 1 -24.50 1.39 4.33
C MET A 1 -23.69 1.37 4.53
N GLU A 2 -23.30 1.46 4.59
CA GLU A 2 -22.64 1.35 4.77
C GLU A 2 -21.43 1.30 5.30
N LYS A 3 -21.03 0.69 6.32
CA LYS A 3 -19.84 0.58 6.95
C LYS A 3 -18.81 0.07 6.09
N PHE A 4 -19.05 -0.90 5.31
CA PHE A 4 -18.13 -1.40 4.40
C PHE A 4 -17.71 -0.40 3.43
N SER A 5 -18.55 0.43 2.88
CA SER A 5 -18.24 1.46 1.94
C SER A 5 -17.34 2.49 2.50
N VAL A 6 -17.56 2.88 3.75
CA VAL A 6 -16.75 3.86 4.41
C VAL A 6 -15.33 3.36 4.58
N GLN A 7 -15.17 2.12 4.99
CA GLN A 7 -13.87 1.54 5.18
C GLN A 7 -13.11 1.45 3.89
N ASN A 8 -13.73 1.01 2.81
CA ASN A 8 -13.08 0.91 1.53
C ASN A 8 -12.72 2.29 0.99
N TYR A 9 -13.54 3.30 1.26
CA TYR A 9 -13.28 4.66 0.84
C TYR A 9 -12.03 5.23 1.52
N LEU A 10 -11.87 4.95 2.82
CA LEU A 10 -10.76 5.49 3.60
C LEU A 10 -9.44 4.78 3.36
N MET A 11 -9.49 3.54 2.91
CA MET A 11 -8.30 2.72 2.77
C MET A 11 -8.40 1.86 1.53
N PRO A 12 -8.42 2.47 0.35
CA PRO A 12 -8.61 1.72 -0.87
C PRO A 12 -7.44 0.79 -1.20
N GLN A 13 -7.79 -0.30 -1.84
CA GLN A 13 -6.81 -1.23 -2.35
C GLN A 13 -6.25 -0.67 -3.65
N ILE A 14 -4.95 -0.64 -3.80
CA ILE A 14 -4.31 -0.12 -5.00
C ILE A 14 -3.56 -1.19 -5.80
N SER A 15 -3.36 -2.38 -5.23
CA SER A 15 -2.84 -3.52 -5.99
C SER A 15 -3.09 -4.81 -5.22
N TYR A 16 -3.00 -5.92 -5.93
CA TYR A 16 -3.15 -7.23 -5.33
C TYR A 16 -2.33 -8.23 -6.14
N PHE A 17 -1.47 -9.00 -5.49
CA PHE A 17 -0.67 -10.01 -6.16
C PHE A 17 -0.20 -11.06 -5.15
N LEU A 18 -0.23 -12.31 -5.59
CA LEU A 18 0.29 -13.43 -4.81
C LEU A 18 -0.19 -13.47 -3.35
N GLY A 19 -1.45 -13.11 -3.15
CA GLY A 19 -2.04 -13.10 -1.82
C GLY A 19 -1.79 -11.83 -1.02
N VAL A 20 -1.05 -10.87 -1.58
CA VAL A 20 -0.74 -9.61 -0.89
C VAL A 20 -1.69 -8.52 -1.36
N ILE A 21 -2.34 -7.86 -0.43
CA ILE A 21 -3.20 -6.72 -0.71
C ILE A 21 -2.43 -5.46 -0.36
N ILE A 22 -2.34 -4.53 -1.31
CA ILE A 22 -1.69 -3.25 -1.08
C ILE A 22 -2.75 -2.18 -0.89
N ARG A 23 -2.69 -1.47 0.21
CA ARG A 23 -3.67 -0.44 0.55
C ARG A 23 -2.95 0.84 0.95
N MET A 24 -3.63 1.98 0.77
CA MET A 24 -3.09 3.26 1.17
C MET A 24 -4.20 4.07 1.80
N PHE A 25 -3.94 4.66 2.97
CA PHE A 25 -4.93 5.49 3.65
C PHE A 25 -4.96 6.88 3.04
N TYR A 26 -6.14 7.48 3.03
CA TYR A 26 -6.26 8.89 2.70
C TYR A 26 -5.76 9.73 3.89
N ARG A 27 -5.09 10.82 3.56
CA ARG A 27 -4.67 11.81 4.57
C ARG A 27 -3.83 11.26 5.72
N ASP A 28 -3.02 10.29 5.41
CA ASP A 28 -2.10 9.75 6.39
C ASP A 28 -0.89 10.70 6.51
N HIS A 29 -0.09 10.51 7.57
CA HIS A 29 1.03 11.40 7.82
C HIS A 29 2.35 10.79 7.39
N ASN A 30 3.32 11.66 7.12
CA ASN A 30 4.65 11.25 6.69
C ASN A 30 5.31 10.27 7.65
N PRO A 31 6.21 9.44 7.14
CA PRO A 31 6.71 9.46 5.76
C PRO A 31 5.75 8.81 4.78
N PRO A 32 5.92 9.05 3.47
CA PRO A 32 5.07 8.38 2.49
C PRO A 32 5.18 6.87 2.63
N HIS A 33 4.06 6.21 2.76
CA HIS A 33 4.03 4.77 3.02
C HIS A 33 2.73 4.14 2.55
N PHE A 34 2.74 2.82 2.48
CA PHE A 34 1.53 2.05 2.21
C PHE A 34 1.47 0.85 3.14
N HIS A 35 0.34 0.17 3.15
CA HIS A 35 0.11 -1.00 3.98
C HIS A 35 0.04 -2.24 3.08
N ALA A 36 0.76 -3.28 3.45
CA ALA A 36 0.72 -4.56 2.76
C ALA A 36 0.13 -5.58 3.71
N VAL A 37 -0.95 -6.23 3.28
CA VAL A 37 -1.67 -7.20 4.10
C VAL A 37 -1.55 -8.58 3.48
N TYR A 38 -1.10 -9.54 4.26
CA TYR A 38 -0.95 -10.91 3.81
C TYR A 38 -1.41 -11.83 4.94
N ALA A 39 -2.46 -12.62 4.69
CA ALA A 39 -3.03 -13.51 5.72
C ALA A 39 -3.32 -12.68 6.98
N ASN A 40 -2.78 -13.04 8.12
CA ASN A 40 -3.00 -12.33 9.37
C ASN A 40 -1.95 -11.26 9.63
N PHE A 41 -1.07 -11.00 8.67
CA PHE A 41 0.05 -10.07 8.85
C PHE A 41 -0.21 -8.76 8.15
N GLU A 42 0.32 -7.69 8.70
CA GLU A 42 0.25 -6.39 8.05
C GLU A 42 1.58 -5.68 8.27
N GLY A 43 2.18 -5.23 7.17
CA GLY A 43 3.43 -4.47 7.23
C GLY A 43 3.21 -3.08 6.67
N ILE A 44 3.93 -2.11 7.21
CA ILE A 44 3.92 -0.73 6.73
C ILE A 44 5.25 -0.49 6.03
N ILE A 45 5.19 -0.06 4.78
CA ILE A 45 6.37 0.07 3.93
C ILE A 45 6.61 1.53 3.58
N ASP A 46 7.81 2.02 3.87
CA ASP A 46 8.24 3.36 3.47
C ASP A 46 8.48 3.34 1.97
N ILE A 47 7.81 4.20 1.22
CA ILE A 47 7.90 4.19 -0.25
C ILE A 47 9.29 4.59 -0.72
N GLU A 48 9.84 5.63 -0.13
CA GLU A 48 11.11 6.17 -0.59
C GLU A 48 12.29 5.28 -0.22
N LYS A 49 12.30 4.78 1.01
CA LYS A 49 13.39 3.93 1.47
C LYS A 49 13.19 2.47 1.09
N ASN A 50 11.98 2.11 0.71
CA ASN A 50 11.62 0.73 0.35
C ASN A 50 11.99 -0.26 1.45
N GLU A 51 11.56 0.06 2.67
CA GLU A 51 11.80 -0.81 3.83
C GLU A 51 10.59 -0.82 4.74
N ILE A 52 10.45 -1.89 5.50
CA ILE A 52 9.35 -2.01 6.44
C ILE A 52 9.64 -1.11 7.64
N ILE A 53 8.68 -0.28 8.00
CA ILE A 53 8.81 0.64 9.12
C ILE A 53 7.80 0.35 10.23
N GLY A 54 6.95 -0.63 10.07
CA GLY A 54 5.99 -1.02 11.10
C GLY A 54 5.37 -2.36 10.78
N GLY A 55 4.84 -3.02 11.79
CA GLY A 55 4.20 -4.30 11.61
C GLY A 55 5.19 -5.40 11.27
N TYR A 56 4.69 -6.44 10.60
CA TYR A 56 5.52 -7.59 10.25
C TYR A 56 4.97 -8.30 9.02
N LEU A 57 5.86 -8.72 8.13
CA LEU A 57 5.50 -9.62 7.03
C LEU A 57 6.50 -10.77 7.04
N PRO A 58 6.06 -11.99 6.70
CA PRO A 58 7.01 -13.10 6.56
C PRO A 58 8.10 -12.70 5.56
N PRO A 59 9.34 -13.10 5.77
CA PRO A 59 10.47 -12.66 4.93
C PRO A 59 10.27 -12.84 3.44
N ARG A 60 9.68 -13.95 3.03
CA ARG A 60 9.43 -14.19 1.62
C ARG A 60 8.44 -13.17 1.06
N VAL A 61 7.41 -12.86 1.82
CA VAL A 61 6.39 -11.89 1.42
C VAL A 61 6.98 -10.49 1.37
N LEU A 62 7.79 -10.14 2.38
CA LEU A 62 8.45 -8.85 2.41
C LEU A 62 9.33 -8.68 1.17
N GLY A 63 10.02 -9.75 0.76
CA GLY A 63 10.83 -9.73 -0.45
C GLY A 63 10.02 -9.42 -1.70
N LEU A 64 8.82 -10.03 -1.82
CA LEU A 64 7.95 -9.78 -2.96
C LEU A 64 7.46 -8.33 -2.97
N VAL A 65 7.10 -7.82 -1.79
CA VAL A 65 6.59 -6.46 -1.66
C VAL A 65 7.67 -5.44 -1.99
N THR A 66 8.89 -5.64 -1.51
CA THR A 66 9.97 -4.69 -1.77
C THR A 66 10.41 -4.75 -3.23
N GLU A 67 10.34 -5.91 -3.87
CA GLU A 67 10.60 -6.03 -5.29
C GLU A 67 9.56 -5.23 -6.10
N TRP A 68 8.30 -5.41 -5.76
CA TRP A 68 7.20 -4.68 -6.40
C TRP A 68 7.34 -3.17 -6.18
N THR A 69 7.67 -2.77 -4.96
CA THR A 69 7.83 -1.35 -4.62
C THR A 69 8.92 -0.70 -5.47
N ALA A 70 10.04 -1.39 -5.65
CA ALA A 70 11.14 -0.85 -6.45
C ALA A 70 10.72 -0.59 -7.89
N LEU A 71 9.80 -1.40 -8.41
CA LEU A 71 9.32 -1.23 -9.78
C LEU A 71 8.28 -0.12 -9.91
N HIS A 72 7.65 0.27 -8.81
CA HIS A 72 6.49 1.16 -8.86
C HIS A 72 6.59 2.40 -7.96
N GLN A 73 7.81 2.84 -7.66
CA GLN A 73 7.98 3.97 -6.74
C GLN A 73 7.31 5.26 -7.23
N ILE A 74 7.39 5.52 -8.52
CA ILE A 74 6.79 6.73 -9.07
C ILE A 74 5.26 6.68 -8.93
N GLU A 75 4.67 5.55 -9.26
CA GLU A 75 3.22 5.37 -9.16
C GLU A 75 2.75 5.43 -7.71
N LEU A 76 3.54 4.87 -6.79
CA LEU A 76 3.22 4.91 -5.38
C LEU A 76 3.29 6.32 -4.81
N MET A 77 4.30 7.09 -5.22
CA MET A 77 4.40 8.49 -4.76
C MET A 77 3.27 9.33 -5.34
N ASP A 78 2.86 9.05 -6.58
CA ASP A 78 1.73 9.74 -7.19
C ASP A 78 0.46 9.47 -6.38
N ASN A 79 0.23 8.20 -6.01
CA ASN A 79 -0.92 7.84 -5.19
C ASN A 79 -0.85 8.49 -3.80
N TRP A 80 0.34 8.59 -3.24
CA TRP A 80 0.51 9.24 -1.93
C TRP A 80 0.04 10.70 -1.99
N GLU A 81 0.43 11.42 -3.07
CA GLU A 81 -0.01 12.81 -3.24
C GLU A 81 -1.51 12.90 -3.50
N ARG A 82 -2.06 11.98 -4.27
CA ARG A 82 -3.50 11.93 -4.50
C ARG A 82 -4.24 11.71 -3.21
N ALA A 83 -3.76 10.81 -2.37
CA ALA A 83 -4.39 10.51 -1.09
C ALA A 83 -4.38 11.74 -0.17
N ARG A 84 -3.29 12.50 -0.19
CA ARG A 84 -3.20 13.70 0.62
C ARG A 84 -4.19 14.75 0.17
N GLN A 85 -4.47 14.82 -1.13
CA GLN A 85 -5.40 15.78 -1.69
C GLN A 85 -6.80 15.23 -1.84
N GLN A 86 -7.04 14.03 -1.33
CA GLN A 86 -8.33 13.36 -1.35
C GLN A 86 -8.84 13.11 -2.77
N GLU A 87 -7.93 12.86 -3.68
CA GLU A 87 -8.27 12.49 -5.05
C GLU A 87 -8.33 10.96 -5.17
N SER A 88 -8.98 10.46 -6.18
CA SER A 88 -9.06 9.02 -6.41
C SER A 88 -7.67 8.45 -6.63
N LEU A 89 -7.40 7.31 -6.01
CA LEU A 89 -6.14 6.62 -6.21
C LEU A 89 -6.20 5.76 -7.46
N LYS A 90 -5.07 5.49 -8.06
CA LYS A 90 -4.98 4.69 -9.26
C LYS A 90 -4.51 3.28 -8.92
N ASP A 91 -5.05 2.30 -9.63
CA ASP A 91 -4.56 0.94 -9.48
C ASP A 91 -3.15 0.88 -10.06
N ILE A 92 -2.29 0.11 -9.41
CA ILE A 92 -0.93 -0.09 -9.85
C ILE A 92 -0.80 -1.55 -10.29
N PRO A 93 -0.14 -1.82 -11.43
CA PRO A 93 -0.02 -3.19 -11.91
C PRO A 93 0.59 -4.10 -10.87
N PRO A 94 0.12 -5.35 -10.79
CA PRO A 94 0.65 -6.30 -9.82
C PRO A 94 2.05 -6.77 -10.22
N LEU A 95 2.73 -7.46 -9.29
CA LEU A 95 4.04 -8.00 -9.55
C LEU A 95 3.97 -9.08 -10.64
N VAL A 96 2.94 -9.90 -10.56
CA VAL A 96 2.69 -10.92 -11.58
C VAL A 96 1.21 -11.06 -11.84
#